data_549194f5ec836e760028cf5622c20f14
#
_entry.id   549194f5ec836e760028cf5622c20f14
#
_cell.length_a   1.000
_cell.length_b   1.000
_cell.length_c   1.000
_cell.angle_alpha   90.00
_cell.angle_beta   90.00
_cell.angle_gamma   90.00
#
_symmetry.space_group_name_H-M   'P 1'
#
loop_
_entity.id
_entity.type
_entity.pdbx_description
1 polymer ?
#
loop_
_entity_poly.entity_id
_entity_poly.type
_entity_poly.pdbx_seq_one_letter_code
_entity_poly.pdbx_strand_id
1 'polypeptide(L)'
;GYASVILKGKGRDLFKSYILQNYSDIKLVLDLDGISQEYEFILNDYFEKNPRKVVIPPSHNVSFIEVVYPNRINIRLDEVMEKKVPIISNIQTLVKDGYLQIGNTQFEPDSLIIIGPKVELNKINEVHTAKDTLFNLSKSIRGTIDIISQNRLIKFSLKKINYFLDVQQISERIIVDIPVKVINK
;
A
#
# COMPACT_ATOMS: atom_id res chain seq x y z
N GLY A 1 12.88 2.47 13.10
CA GLY A 1 14.30 2.74 12.83
C GLY A 1 15.13 2.44 14.06
N TYR A 2 16.43 2.25 13.86
CA TYR A 2 17.40 1.99 14.92
C TYR A 2 18.45 3.08 14.92
N ALA A 3 18.98 3.39 16.10
CA ALA A 3 20.08 4.34 16.25
C ALA A 3 21.19 3.71 17.12
N SER A 4 22.44 4.04 16.82
CA SER A 4 23.59 3.71 17.63
C SER A 4 23.91 4.89 18.55
N VAL A 5 24.05 4.64 19.83
CA VAL A 5 24.25 5.66 20.86
C VAL A 5 25.46 5.34 21.74
N ILE A 6 26.09 6.36 22.28
CA ILE A 6 27.08 6.22 23.34
C ILE A 6 26.40 6.41 24.69
N LEU A 7 26.59 5.43 25.55
CA LEU A 7 26.14 5.46 26.94
C LEU A 7 27.36 5.51 27.89
N LYS A 8 27.21 6.22 28.98
CA LYS A 8 28.19 6.30 30.07
C LYS A 8 27.63 5.67 31.34
N GLY A 9 28.41 4.83 32.00
CA GLY A 9 28.02 4.18 33.27
C GLY A 9 29.12 3.35 33.86
N LYS A 10 28.84 2.65 34.96
CA LYS A 10 29.79 1.68 35.53
C LYS A 10 29.89 0.48 34.61
N GLY A 11 31.09 -0.15 34.54
CA GLY A 11 31.32 -1.27 33.60
C GLY A 11 30.28 -2.40 33.70
N ARG A 12 29.84 -2.77 34.90
CA ARG A 12 28.77 -3.75 35.13
C ARG A 12 27.44 -3.34 34.52
N ASP A 13 27.08 -2.07 34.65
CA ASP A 13 25.78 -1.55 34.17
C ASP A 13 25.81 -1.37 32.65
N LEU A 14 26.96 -1.00 32.08
CA LEU A 14 27.18 -0.98 30.62
C LEU A 14 27.11 -2.39 30.01
N PHE A 15 27.76 -3.38 30.66
CA PHE A 15 27.73 -4.76 30.22
C PHE A 15 26.31 -5.33 30.25
N LYS A 16 25.54 -5.05 31.33
CA LYS A 16 24.13 -5.40 31.42
C LYS A 16 23.31 -4.76 30.28
N SER A 17 23.52 -3.48 30.02
CA SER A 17 22.81 -2.76 28.94
C SER A 17 23.18 -3.31 27.55
N TYR A 18 24.41 -3.74 27.34
CA TYR A 18 24.84 -4.38 26.09
C TYR A 18 24.19 -5.76 25.88
N ILE A 19 24.14 -6.62 26.89
CA ILE A 19 23.48 -7.93 26.78
C ILE A 19 21.97 -7.78 26.54
N LEU A 20 21.35 -6.82 27.23
CA LEU A 20 19.91 -6.60 27.15
C LEU A 20 19.50 -5.63 26.03
N GLN A 21 20.40 -5.22 25.13
CA GLN A 21 20.09 -4.21 24.10
C GLN A 21 18.86 -4.55 23.25
N ASN A 22 18.61 -5.82 22.97
CA ASN A 22 17.46 -6.29 22.20
C ASN A 22 16.15 -6.36 23.01
N TYR A 23 16.25 -6.28 24.34
CA TYR A 23 15.13 -6.34 25.28
C TYR A 23 14.99 -5.06 26.11
N SER A 24 15.89 -4.08 25.89
CA SER A 24 15.87 -2.85 26.65
C SER A 24 14.88 -1.86 26.03
N ASP A 25 14.08 -1.24 26.88
CA ASP A 25 13.15 -0.17 26.52
C ASP A 25 13.83 1.21 26.40
N ILE A 26 15.14 1.26 26.06
CA ILE A 26 15.82 2.52 25.75
C ILE A 26 15.23 3.07 24.45
N LYS A 27 14.68 4.28 24.52
CA LYS A 27 13.99 4.92 23.39
C LYS A 27 14.47 6.35 23.21
N LEU A 28 14.69 6.71 21.96
CA LEU A 28 14.88 8.09 21.52
C LEU A 28 13.57 8.56 20.90
N VAL A 29 12.96 9.59 21.49
CA VAL A 29 11.65 10.10 21.05
C VAL A 29 11.84 11.41 20.32
N LEU A 30 11.42 11.47 19.05
CA LEU A 30 11.35 12.70 18.28
C LEU A 30 9.92 13.24 18.37
N ASP A 31 9.81 14.53 18.67
CA ASP A 31 8.53 15.23 18.68
C ASP A 31 8.29 15.86 17.32
N LEU A 32 7.14 15.59 16.74
CA LEU A 32 6.77 16.10 15.42
C LEU A 32 5.79 17.28 15.50
N ASP A 33 5.45 17.72 16.71
CA ASP A 33 4.55 18.84 16.91
C ASP A 33 5.13 20.11 16.26
N GLY A 34 4.31 20.77 15.46
CA GLY A 34 4.68 21.99 14.76
C GLY A 34 5.47 21.80 13.46
N ILE A 35 5.72 20.56 13.04
CA ILE A 35 6.32 20.26 11.73
C ILE A 35 5.21 20.15 10.69
N SER A 36 5.30 20.98 9.62
CA SER A 36 4.23 21.08 8.62
C SER A 36 4.51 20.35 7.30
N GLN A 37 5.78 20.18 6.92
CA GLN A 37 6.13 19.57 5.64
C GLN A 37 7.39 18.70 5.72
N GLU A 38 8.56 19.31 5.70
CA GLU A 38 9.84 18.61 5.74
C GLU A 38 10.71 19.23 6.84
N TYR A 39 11.34 18.38 7.65
CA TYR A 39 12.19 18.81 8.73
C TYR A 39 13.38 17.87 8.90
N GLU A 40 14.57 18.46 9.01
CA GLU A 40 15.80 17.73 9.32
C GLU A 40 16.10 17.81 10.81
N PHE A 41 16.11 16.68 11.48
CA PHE A 41 16.60 16.59 12.85
C PHE A 41 18.08 16.29 12.85
N ILE A 42 18.88 17.19 13.46
CA ILE A 42 20.25 16.89 13.87
C ILE A 42 20.15 16.29 15.27
N LEU A 43 20.31 14.96 15.38
CA LEU A 43 19.89 14.23 16.56
C LEU A 43 20.61 14.66 17.84
N ASN A 44 21.92 14.93 17.79
CA ASN A 44 22.66 15.36 18.97
C ASN A 44 22.18 16.71 19.48
N ASP A 45 22.01 17.71 18.60
CA ASP A 45 21.48 19.03 18.97
C ASP A 45 20.06 18.94 19.53
N TYR A 46 19.23 18.05 18.97
CA TYR A 46 17.87 17.85 19.43
C TYR A 46 17.83 17.25 20.85
N PHE A 47 18.59 16.21 21.12
CA PHE A 47 18.58 15.53 22.43
C PHE A 47 19.34 16.31 23.48
N GLU A 48 20.31 17.14 23.12
CA GLU A 48 20.95 18.10 24.04
C GLU A 48 19.92 19.13 24.56
N LYS A 49 19.08 19.66 23.66
CA LYS A 49 17.99 20.59 24.01
C LYS A 49 16.80 19.92 24.68
N ASN A 50 16.58 18.62 24.41
CA ASN A 50 15.45 17.84 24.90
C ASN A 50 15.86 16.55 25.63
N PRO A 51 16.60 16.61 26.73
CA PRO A 51 17.14 15.42 27.40
C PRO A 51 16.05 14.46 27.91
N ARG A 52 14.83 14.98 28.18
CA ARG A 52 13.68 14.13 28.60
C ARG A 52 13.13 13.24 27.49
N LYS A 53 13.49 13.49 26.23
CA LYS A 53 13.12 12.67 25.08
C LYS A 53 14.03 11.46 24.89
N VAL A 54 15.10 11.36 25.68
CA VAL A 54 15.91 10.15 25.84
C VAL A 54 15.35 9.36 27.01
N VAL A 55 14.66 8.27 26.71
CA VAL A 55 14.04 7.43 27.73
C VAL A 55 14.96 6.26 28.03
N ILE A 56 15.53 6.25 29.22
CA ILE A 56 16.37 5.14 29.73
C ILE A 56 15.68 4.59 30.98
N PRO A 57 15.33 3.30 31.00
CA PRO A 57 14.73 2.69 32.19
C PRO A 57 15.67 2.77 33.39
N PRO A 58 15.16 3.06 34.60
CA PRO A 58 15.99 3.20 35.81
C PRO A 58 16.85 1.97 36.12
N SER A 59 16.46 0.79 35.63
CA SER A 59 17.19 -0.47 35.83
C SER A 59 18.55 -0.51 35.14
N HIS A 60 18.83 0.41 34.20
CA HIS A 60 20.10 0.40 33.43
C HIS A 60 21.23 1.20 34.10
N ASN A 61 20.90 2.19 34.93
CA ASN A 61 21.92 2.98 35.67
C ASN A 61 23.02 3.56 34.77
N VAL A 62 22.64 3.98 33.54
CA VAL A 62 23.52 4.55 32.53
C VAL A 62 23.01 5.91 32.10
N SER A 63 23.90 6.76 31.58
CA SER A 63 23.57 8.07 31.03
C SER A 63 23.81 8.09 29.55
N PHE A 64 22.93 8.74 28.79
CA PHE A 64 23.10 9.01 27.38
C PHE A 64 24.19 10.08 27.17
N ILE A 65 25.03 9.90 26.19
CA ILE A 65 26.04 10.88 25.77
C ILE A 65 25.67 11.47 24.43
N GLU A 66 25.60 10.63 23.39
CA GLU A 66 25.34 11.10 22.03
C GLU A 66 24.81 9.98 21.14
N VAL A 67 24.24 10.40 19.99
CA VAL A 67 23.88 9.50 18.88
C VAL A 67 25.08 9.45 17.91
N VAL A 68 25.56 8.24 17.64
CA VAL A 68 26.64 8.01 16.67
C VAL A 68 26.09 7.88 15.26
N TYR A 69 24.96 7.16 15.11
CA TYR A 69 24.34 6.92 13.81
C TYR A 69 22.84 6.61 13.96
N PRO A 70 22.01 7.18 13.09
CA PRO A 70 22.31 8.26 12.15
C PRO A 70 22.48 9.61 12.88
N ASN A 71 23.30 10.52 12.33
CA ASN A 71 23.45 11.88 12.91
C ASN A 71 22.26 12.76 12.61
N ARG A 72 21.59 12.50 11.47
CA ARG A 72 20.48 13.28 10.95
C ARG A 72 19.33 12.37 10.52
N ILE A 73 18.13 12.85 10.70
CA ILE A 73 16.91 12.21 10.19
C ILE A 73 16.07 13.25 9.48
N ASN A 74 15.80 13.01 8.22
CA ASN A 74 14.82 13.80 7.45
C ASN A 74 13.43 13.18 7.61
N ILE A 75 12.50 13.99 8.08
CA ILE A 75 11.09 13.62 8.20
C ILE A 75 10.32 14.47 7.19
N ARG A 76 9.59 13.80 6.30
CA ARG A 76 8.65 14.45 5.39
C ARG A 76 7.24 14.07 5.82
N LEU A 77 6.45 15.09 6.16
CA LEU A 77 5.01 14.96 6.41
C LEU A 77 4.28 15.34 5.11
N ASP A 78 3.20 14.65 4.83
CA ASP A 78 2.32 14.94 3.70
C ASP A 78 0.87 14.91 4.18
N GLU A 79 0.03 15.70 3.52
CA GLU A 79 -1.41 15.74 3.80
C GLU A 79 -2.03 14.39 3.43
N VAL A 80 -2.77 13.80 4.37
CA VAL A 80 -3.53 12.59 4.09
C VAL A 80 -4.83 12.97 3.40
N MET A 81 -5.05 12.41 2.22
CA MET A 81 -6.25 12.67 1.42
C MET A 81 -6.94 11.37 1.02
N GLU A 82 -8.15 11.52 0.50
CA GLU A 82 -8.93 10.46 -0.11
C GLU A 82 -9.08 10.71 -1.61
N LYS A 83 -9.04 9.65 -2.39
CA LYS A 83 -9.25 9.70 -3.85
C LYS A 83 -10.07 8.49 -4.28
N LYS A 84 -11.11 8.73 -5.08
CA LYS A 84 -11.88 7.67 -5.72
C LYS A 84 -11.19 7.30 -7.04
N VAL A 85 -10.95 6.01 -7.26
CA VAL A 85 -10.27 5.48 -8.45
C VAL A 85 -11.02 4.28 -9.03
N PRO A 86 -11.03 4.11 -10.36
CA PRO A 86 -11.63 2.97 -11.02
C PRO A 86 -10.80 1.69 -10.77
N ILE A 87 -11.46 0.55 -10.90
CA ILE A 87 -10.86 -0.77 -10.76
C ILE A 87 -10.66 -1.38 -12.15
N ILE A 88 -9.44 -1.83 -12.41
CA ILE A 88 -9.06 -2.48 -13.67
C ILE A 88 -8.84 -3.98 -13.42
N SER A 89 -9.42 -4.79 -14.32
CA SER A 89 -9.32 -6.24 -14.26
C SER A 89 -7.95 -6.74 -14.72
N ASN A 90 -7.34 -7.61 -13.92
CA ASN A 90 -6.22 -8.46 -14.32
C ASN A 90 -6.65 -9.94 -14.44
N ILE A 91 -7.96 -10.20 -14.57
CA ILE A 91 -8.50 -11.54 -14.78
C ILE A 91 -8.37 -11.89 -16.26
N GLN A 92 -7.69 -12.98 -16.55
CA GLN A 92 -7.66 -13.61 -17.88
C GLN A 92 -8.79 -14.64 -17.97
N THR A 93 -9.51 -14.63 -19.09
CA THR A 93 -10.63 -15.54 -19.31
C THR A 93 -10.38 -16.40 -20.54
N LEU A 94 -10.54 -17.70 -20.38
CA LEU A 94 -10.50 -18.67 -21.47
C LEU A 94 -11.85 -19.38 -21.51
N VAL A 95 -12.64 -19.03 -22.51
CA VAL A 95 -13.95 -19.63 -22.74
C VAL A 95 -13.84 -20.97 -23.44
N LYS A 96 -14.85 -21.83 -23.24
CA LYS A 96 -14.97 -23.10 -23.94
C LYS A 96 -15.35 -22.85 -25.41
N ASP A 97 -14.96 -23.78 -26.29
CA ASP A 97 -15.35 -23.74 -27.71
C ASP A 97 -16.87 -23.61 -27.86
N GLY A 98 -17.32 -22.72 -28.73
CA GLY A 98 -18.73 -22.39 -28.93
C GLY A 98 -19.31 -21.40 -27.89
N TYR A 99 -18.48 -20.76 -27.08
CA TYR A 99 -18.87 -19.71 -26.13
C TYR A 99 -18.07 -18.44 -26.34
N LEU A 100 -18.63 -17.33 -25.90
CA LEU A 100 -17.98 -16.00 -26.00
C LEU A 100 -18.24 -15.21 -24.71
N GLN A 101 -17.24 -14.52 -24.23
CA GLN A 101 -17.41 -13.51 -23.20
C GLN A 101 -18.03 -12.26 -23.80
N ILE A 102 -19.11 -11.77 -23.20
CA ILE A 102 -19.79 -10.55 -23.61
C ILE A 102 -19.32 -9.39 -22.75
N GLY A 103 -18.67 -8.43 -23.40
CA GLY A 103 -18.14 -7.23 -22.72
C GLY A 103 -16.95 -7.52 -21.80
N ASN A 104 -16.67 -6.55 -20.93
CA ASN A 104 -15.59 -6.62 -19.95
C ASN A 104 -16.08 -7.19 -18.61
N THR A 105 -15.13 -7.63 -17.77
CA THR A 105 -15.42 -7.96 -16.36
C THR A 105 -16.07 -6.76 -15.67
N GLN A 106 -17.25 -6.98 -15.09
CA GLN A 106 -17.95 -5.97 -14.30
C GLN A 106 -17.58 -6.15 -12.83
N PHE A 107 -17.33 -5.05 -12.14
CA PHE A 107 -17.05 -5.04 -10.70
C PHE A 107 -18.14 -4.33 -9.92
N GLU A 108 -18.40 -4.82 -8.72
CA GLU A 108 -19.31 -4.18 -7.78
C GLU A 108 -18.65 -4.04 -6.40
N PRO A 109 -18.30 -2.78 -6.03
CA PRO A 109 -18.36 -1.53 -6.81
C PRO A 109 -17.33 -1.47 -7.96
N ASP A 110 -17.56 -0.60 -8.95
CA ASP A 110 -16.66 -0.37 -10.10
C ASP A 110 -15.43 0.48 -9.78
N SER A 111 -15.46 1.13 -8.64
CA SER A 111 -14.44 2.04 -8.13
C SER A 111 -14.33 1.93 -6.62
N LEU A 112 -13.18 2.29 -6.07
CA LEU A 112 -12.96 2.32 -4.63
C LEU A 112 -12.28 3.61 -4.18
N ILE A 113 -12.34 3.88 -2.87
CA ILE A 113 -11.65 4.99 -2.25
C ILE A 113 -10.28 4.50 -1.76
N ILE A 114 -9.24 5.24 -2.14
CA ILE A 114 -7.88 5.08 -1.64
C ILE A 114 -7.55 6.25 -0.71
N ILE A 115 -6.82 5.95 0.37
CA ILE A 115 -6.46 6.91 1.42
C ILE A 115 -4.96 6.87 1.62
N GLY A 116 -4.30 8.01 1.61
CA GLY A 116 -2.86 8.10 1.81
C GLY A 116 -2.30 9.50 1.60
N PRO A 117 -0.96 9.63 1.57
CA PRO A 117 -0.29 10.90 1.31
C PRO A 117 -0.68 11.46 -0.07
N LYS A 118 -0.95 12.76 -0.14
CA LYS A 118 -1.37 13.47 -1.36
C LYS A 118 -0.43 13.26 -2.54
N VAL A 119 0.88 13.32 -2.29
CA VAL A 119 1.90 13.11 -3.33
C VAL A 119 1.81 11.70 -3.91
N GLU A 120 1.54 10.70 -3.08
CA GLU A 120 1.41 9.31 -3.55
C GLU A 120 0.07 9.07 -4.24
N LEU A 121 -1.03 9.63 -3.71
CA LEU A 121 -2.36 9.52 -4.34
C LEU A 121 -2.42 10.13 -5.73
N ASN A 122 -1.70 11.22 -5.96
CA ASN A 122 -1.67 11.88 -7.27
C ASN A 122 -1.05 11.02 -8.37
N LYS A 123 -0.20 10.05 -8.02
CA LYS A 123 0.40 9.10 -8.96
C LYS A 123 -0.53 7.95 -9.34
N ILE A 124 -1.60 7.73 -8.57
CA ILE A 124 -2.51 6.59 -8.74
C ILE A 124 -3.78 7.07 -9.43
N ASN A 125 -4.03 6.60 -10.64
CA ASN A 125 -5.23 6.92 -11.40
C ASN A 125 -6.22 5.75 -11.48
N GLU A 126 -5.74 4.54 -11.20
CA GLU A 126 -6.50 3.29 -11.25
C GLU A 126 -5.90 2.28 -10.27
N VAL A 127 -6.68 1.27 -9.92
CA VAL A 127 -6.22 0.14 -9.10
C VAL A 127 -6.50 -1.16 -9.83
N HIS A 128 -5.65 -2.15 -9.59
CA HIS A 128 -5.72 -3.44 -10.28
C HIS A 128 -6.15 -4.55 -9.33
N THR A 129 -6.94 -5.48 -9.86
CA THR A 129 -7.22 -6.73 -9.16
C THR A 129 -5.99 -7.64 -9.13
N ALA A 130 -6.00 -8.63 -8.27
CA ALA A 130 -5.07 -9.74 -8.34
C ALA A 130 -5.13 -10.39 -9.74
N LYS A 131 -4.01 -10.99 -10.16
CA LYS A 131 -4.00 -11.80 -11.38
C LYS A 131 -4.73 -13.11 -11.11
N ASP A 132 -5.65 -13.44 -11.98
CA ASP A 132 -6.35 -14.72 -11.97
C ASP A 132 -6.59 -15.19 -13.39
N THR A 133 -6.74 -16.50 -13.60
CA THR A 133 -7.04 -17.07 -14.90
C THR A 133 -8.18 -18.07 -14.77
N LEU A 134 -9.29 -17.77 -15.45
CA LEU A 134 -10.49 -18.55 -15.42
C LEU A 134 -10.59 -19.40 -16.69
N PHE A 135 -10.62 -20.72 -16.54
CA PHE A 135 -10.57 -21.65 -17.66
C PHE A 135 -11.90 -22.31 -17.95
N ASN A 136 -12.09 -22.69 -19.23
CA ASN A 136 -13.18 -23.52 -19.71
C ASN A 136 -14.59 -22.99 -19.36
N LEU A 137 -14.74 -21.66 -19.50
CA LEU A 137 -15.99 -20.99 -19.15
C LEU A 137 -17.09 -21.31 -20.19
N SER A 138 -18.21 -21.87 -19.71
CA SER A 138 -19.39 -22.21 -20.51
C SER A 138 -20.68 -21.58 -19.98
N LYS A 139 -20.58 -20.73 -18.99
CA LYS A 139 -21.68 -19.94 -18.41
C LYS A 139 -21.14 -18.71 -17.72
N SER A 140 -22.01 -17.71 -17.55
CA SER A 140 -21.69 -16.51 -16.77
C SER A 140 -21.35 -16.90 -15.33
N ILE A 141 -20.36 -16.20 -14.76
CA ILE A 141 -19.88 -16.47 -13.40
C ILE A 141 -19.85 -15.20 -12.57
N ARG A 142 -19.97 -15.39 -11.26
CA ARG A 142 -19.76 -14.37 -10.24
C ARG A 142 -18.73 -14.90 -9.25
N GLY A 143 -17.90 -14.01 -8.75
CA GLY A 143 -16.88 -14.35 -7.77
C GLY A 143 -16.39 -13.14 -7.02
N THR A 144 -15.38 -13.34 -6.19
CA THR A 144 -14.69 -12.29 -5.46
C THR A 144 -13.20 -12.35 -5.78
N ILE A 145 -12.55 -11.19 -5.85
CA ILE A 145 -11.12 -11.09 -6.14
C ILE A 145 -10.48 -10.05 -5.23
N ASP A 146 -9.21 -10.26 -4.87
CA ASP A 146 -8.45 -9.32 -4.09
C ASP A 146 -7.95 -8.13 -4.94
N ILE A 147 -7.82 -6.97 -4.31
CA ILE A 147 -7.20 -5.78 -4.88
C ILE A 147 -5.78 -5.70 -4.36
N ILE A 148 -4.82 -5.49 -5.27
CA ILE A 148 -3.40 -5.43 -4.92
C ILE A 148 -2.97 -4.00 -4.68
N SER A 149 -2.39 -3.73 -3.50
CA SER A 149 -1.65 -2.50 -3.22
C SER A 149 -0.15 -2.77 -3.33
N GLN A 150 0.54 -2.01 -4.17
CA GLN A 150 2.00 -2.02 -4.26
C GLN A 150 2.65 -1.02 -3.30
N ASN A 151 1.88 -0.06 -2.77
CA ASN A 151 2.37 0.99 -1.89
C ASN A 151 1.82 0.81 -0.47
N ARG A 152 2.72 0.62 0.50
CA ARG A 152 2.36 0.43 1.92
C ARG A 152 1.74 1.67 2.57
N LEU A 153 1.94 2.85 1.98
CA LEU A 153 1.38 4.11 2.48
C LEU A 153 -0.08 4.31 2.06
N ILE A 154 -0.57 3.51 1.10
CA ILE A 154 -1.93 3.62 0.59
C ILE A 154 -2.83 2.55 1.23
N LYS A 155 -3.92 3.02 1.80
CA LYS A 155 -4.99 2.17 2.34
C LYS A 155 -6.15 2.13 1.37
N PHE A 156 -6.74 0.98 1.17
CA PHE A 156 -7.93 0.78 0.35
C PHE A 156 -9.16 0.64 1.23
N SER A 157 -10.27 1.24 0.81
CA SER A 157 -11.56 1.09 1.49
C SER A 157 -12.05 -0.36 1.47
N LEU A 158 -11.70 -1.11 0.42
CA LEU A 158 -12.03 -2.52 0.26
C LEU A 158 -10.78 -3.31 -0.13
N LYS A 159 -10.61 -4.50 0.41
CA LYS A 159 -9.53 -5.44 0.04
C LYS A 159 -9.99 -6.47 -0.98
N LYS A 160 -11.29 -6.76 -1.00
CA LYS A 160 -11.94 -7.72 -1.91
C LYS A 160 -13.13 -7.06 -2.57
N ILE A 161 -13.41 -7.48 -3.80
CA ILE A 161 -14.46 -6.92 -4.64
C ILE A 161 -15.17 -8.05 -5.38
N ASN A 162 -16.47 -7.88 -5.59
CA ASN A 162 -17.25 -8.82 -6.39
C ASN A 162 -17.03 -8.53 -7.87
N TYR A 163 -16.98 -9.60 -8.67
CA TYR A 163 -16.95 -9.47 -10.13
C TYR A 163 -18.02 -10.32 -10.77
N PHE A 164 -18.45 -9.91 -11.95
CA PHE A 164 -19.34 -10.62 -12.84
C PHE A 164 -18.74 -10.68 -14.25
N LEU A 165 -18.80 -11.88 -14.84
CA LEU A 165 -18.41 -12.17 -16.20
C LEU A 165 -19.60 -12.76 -16.92
N ASP A 166 -20.02 -12.11 -18.01
CA ASP A 166 -21.08 -12.65 -18.88
C ASP A 166 -20.47 -13.52 -19.96
N VAL A 167 -20.89 -14.78 -20.01
CA VAL A 167 -20.44 -15.77 -20.99
C VAL A 167 -21.67 -16.42 -21.62
N GLN A 168 -21.74 -16.33 -22.94
CA GLN A 168 -22.90 -16.82 -23.72
C GLN A 168 -22.46 -17.80 -24.78
N GLN A 169 -23.37 -18.74 -25.13
CA GLN A 169 -23.16 -19.66 -26.23
C GLN A 169 -23.35 -18.95 -27.57
N ILE A 170 -22.42 -19.17 -28.48
CA ILE A 170 -22.54 -18.68 -29.85
C ILE A 170 -23.49 -19.60 -30.62
N SER A 171 -24.44 -18.98 -31.33
CA SER A 171 -25.33 -19.69 -32.29
C SER A 171 -25.21 -19.07 -33.66
N GLU A 172 -25.11 -19.89 -34.68
CA GLU A 172 -25.13 -19.44 -36.08
C GLU A 172 -26.54 -19.65 -36.68
N ARG A 173 -26.98 -18.71 -37.46
CA ARG A 173 -28.20 -18.83 -38.26
C ARG A 173 -27.93 -18.41 -39.70
N ILE A 174 -28.44 -19.18 -40.64
CA ILE A 174 -28.47 -18.81 -42.06
C ILE A 174 -29.67 -17.88 -42.24
N ILE A 175 -29.39 -16.69 -42.76
CA ILE A 175 -30.45 -15.75 -43.18
C ILE A 175 -30.51 -15.80 -44.70
N VAL A 176 -31.62 -16.22 -45.23
CA VAL A 176 -31.88 -16.31 -46.67
C VAL A 176 -32.71 -15.11 -47.16
N ASP A 177 -32.72 -14.87 -48.47
CA ASP A 177 -33.51 -13.84 -49.12
C ASP A 177 -33.20 -12.41 -48.69
N ILE A 178 -31.91 -12.10 -48.44
CA ILE A 178 -31.48 -10.74 -48.21
C ILE A 178 -31.45 -9.97 -49.56
N PRO A 179 -32.26 -8.93 -49.72
CA PRO A 179 -32.27 -8.16 -50.98
C PRO A 179 -30.98 -7.37 -51.15
N VAL A 180 -30.29 -7.59 -52.26
CA VAL A 180 -29.09 -6.82 -52.63
C VAL A 180 -29.50 -5.66 -53.53
N LYS A 181 -29.33 -4.42 -53.07
CA LYS A 181 -29.57 -3.20 -53.86
C LYS A 181 -28.22 -2.70 -54.39
N VAL A 182 -28.07 -2.74 -55.71
CA VAL A 182 -26.93 -2.11 -56.41
C VAL A 182 -27.26 -0.62 -56.59
N ILE A 183 -26.42 0.24 -56.05
CA ILE A 183 -26.49 1.70 -56.25
C ILE A 183 -25.38 2.08 -57.21
N ASN A 184 -25.71 2.52 -58.41
CA ASN A 184 -24.79 3.14 -59.36
C ASN A 184 -24.69 4.63 -59.00
N LYS A 185 -23.43 5.11 -58.79
CA LYS A 185 -23.14 6.54 -58.66
C LYS A 185 -22.80 7.12 -60.01
#